data_956f4afb6d888cbc1a8ea5b8696439ed
#
_entry.id   956f4afb6d888cbc1a8ea5b8696439ed
#
_cell.length_a   1.000
_cell.length_b   1.000
_cell.length_c   1.000
_cell.angle_alpha   90.00
_cell.angle_beta   90.00
_cell.angle_gamma   90.00
#
_symmetry.space_group_name_H-M   'P 1'
#
loop_
_entity.id
_entity.type
_entity.pdbx_description
1 polymer ?
#
loop_
_entity_poly.entity_id
_entity_poly.type
_entity_poly.pdbx_seq_one_letter_code
_entity_poly.pdbx_strand_id
1 'polypeptide(L)'
;MKKKIEIFCTLGPKSLNKSFLKNVGKKVNLLRLNMSHIEPKHLERLIKYVKKYTKIPICIDTEGAQIRTRVKIKKNYKINKNIYIDKNNNNFNIYPPEVFDFLKKDDQLHVGFEGLKIVVVKHYSSRIKCKVTNPGILDNNKGVHLINRKINLNYLTKKDK
;
A
#
# COMPACT_ATOMS: atom_id res chain seq x y z
N MET A 1 12.54 -26.81 -24.60
CA MET A 1 13.17 -25.50 -24.28
C MET A 1 13.20 -25.32 -22.77
N LYS A 2 14.38 -25.13 -22.16
CA LYS A 2 14.49 -24.81 -20.72
C LYS A 2 13.92 -23.39 -20.51
N LYS A 3 12.87 -23.24 -19.70
CA LYS A 3 12.34 -21.91 -19.32
C LYS A 3 13.43 -21.16 -18.58
N LYS A 4 13.88 -20.02 -19.11
CA LYS A 4 14.80 -19.11 -18.44
C LYS A 4 14.08 -18.43 -17.28
N ILE A 5 14.58 -18.62 -16.05
CA ILE A 5 14.04 -17.92 -14.88
C ILE A 5 14.54 -16.48 -14.90
N GLU A 6 13.62 -15.52 -14.80
CA GLU A 6 13.95 -14.11 -14.63
C GLU A 6 13.77 -13.71 -13.16
N ILE A 7 14.76 -12.98 -12.64
CA ILE A 7 14.77 -12.54 -11.23
C ILE A 7 14.54 -11.03 -11.19
N PHE A 8 13.48 -10.62 -10.50
CA PHE A 8 13.16 -9.23 -10.22
C PHE A 8 13.50 -8.93 -8.75
N CYS A 9 14.27 -7.85 -8.53
CA CYS A 9 14.72 -7.46 -7.20
C CYS A 9 14.15 -6.10 -6.82
N THR A 10 13.38 -6.05 -5.73
CA THR A 10 12.92 -4.77 -5.17
C THR A 10 14.03 -4.09 -4.38
N LEU A 11 14.34 -2.85 -4.74
CA LEU A 11 15.29 -2.04 -4.01
C LEU A 11 14.63 -1.40 -2.78
N GLY A 12 15.25 -1.60 -1.63
CA GLY A 12 14.85 -1.01 -0.36
C GLY A 12 16.06 -0.39 0.36
N PRO A 13 15.90 0.15 1.57
CA PRO A 13 16.96 0.85 2.27
C PRO A 13 18.28 0.05 2.41
N LYS A 14 18.19 -1.27 2.58
CA LYS A 14 19.37 -2.13 2.72
C LYS A 14 20.05 -2.46 1.39
N SER A 15 19.35 -2.38 0.26
CA SER A 15 19.88 -2.70 -1.07
C SER A 15 20.18 -1.47 -1.94
N LEU A 16 19.74 -0.27 -1.53
CA LEU A 16 20.09 0.99 -2.17
C LEU A 16 21.49 1.47 -1.76
N ASN A 17 22.51 0.65 -2.05
CA ASN A 17 23.89 1.00 -1.77
C ASN A 17 24.82 0.58 -2.91
N LYS A 18 25.97 1.24 -3.01
CA LYS A 18 26.97 1.04 -4.08
C LYS A 18 27.44 -0.41 -4.20
N SER A 19 27.71 -1.09 -3.08
CA SER A 19 28.21 -2.46 -3.09
C SER A 19 27.18 -3.42 -3.70
N PHE A 20 25.94 -3.37 -3.24
CA PHE A 20 24.87 -4.19 -3.77
C PHE A 20 24.66 -3.94 -5.27
N LEU A 21 24.52 -2.67 -5.68
CA LEU A 21 24.21 -2.29 -7.06
C LEU A 21 25.33 -2.71 -8.05
N LYS A 22 26.60 -2.71 -7.65
CA LYS A 22 27.70 -3.19 -8.48
C LYS A 22 27.70 -4.70 -8.66
N ASN A 23 27.26 -5.44 -7.64
CA ASN A 23 27.37 -6.90 -7.61
C ASN A 23 26.10 -7.63 -8.06
N VAL A 24 24.94 -6.95 -8.07
CA VAL A 24 23.65 -7.56 -8.41
C VAL A 24 23.50 -7.92 -9.88
N GLY A 25 24.27 -7.30 -10.78
CA GLY A 25 24.10 -7.35 -12.24
C GLY A 25 24.20 -8.72 -12.91
N LYS A 26 24.84 -9.71 -12.27
CA LYS A 26 25.00 -11.06 -12.85
C LYS A 26 23.79 -11.98 -12.59
N LYS A 27 22.89 -11.61 -11.68
CA LYS A 27 21.83 -12.51 -11.19
C LYS A 27 20.41 -11.94 -11.31
N VAL A 28 20.27 -10.64 -11.60
CA VAL A 28 18.97 -9.95 -11.59
C VAL A 28 18.71 -9.35 -12.96
N ASN A 29 17.49 -9.53 -13.44
CA ASN A 29 17.03 -9.05 -14.76
C ASN A 29 16.37 -7.69 -14.67
N LEU A 30 15.75 -7.35 -13.51
CA LEU A 30 15.02 -6.11 -13.30
C LEU A 30 15.15 -5.62 -11.87
N LEU A 31 15.37 -4.31 -11.70
CA LEU A 31 15.33 -3.64 -10.39
C LEU A 31 14.01 -2.88 -10.24
N ARG A 32 13.27 -3.15 -9.16
CA ARG A 32 11.97 -2.52 -8.90
C ARG A 32 12.10 -1.44 -7.84
N LEU A 33 11.59 -0.24 -8.13
CA LEU A 33 11.35 0.86 -7.19
C LEU A 33 9.86 0.91 -6.85
N ASN A 34 9.51 0.71 -5.58
CA ASN A 34 8.12 0.70 -5.14
C ASN A 34 7.68 2.09 -4.66
N MET A 35 6.82 2.73 -5.43
CA MET A 35 6.32 4.08 -5.16
C MET A 35 5.43 4.19 -3.92
N SER A 36 4.94 3.08 -3.38
CA SER A 36 4.27 3.09 -2.06
C SER A 36 5.16 3.55 -0.91
N HIS A 37 6.49 3.46 -1.08
CA HIS A 37 7.49 3.81 -0.07
C HIS A 37 8.46 4.93 -0.52
N ILE A 38 8.27 5.44 -1.74
CA ILE A 38 9.13 6.48 -2.33
C ILE A 38 8.27 7.71 -2.62
N GLU A 39 8.71 8.87 -2.13
CA GLU A 39 8.07 10.13 -2.50
C GLU A 39 8.51 10.54 -3.92
N PRO A 40 7.60 11.04 -4.78
CA PRO A 40 7.91 11.43 -6.16
C PRO A 40 9.12 12.36 -6.29
N LYS A 41 9.27 13.32 -5.39
CA LYS A 41 10.41 14.25 -5.37
C LYS A 41 11.78 13.58 -5.25
N HIS A 42 11.84 12.33 -4.77
CA HIS A 42 13.09 11.58 -4.62
C HIS A 42 13.37 10.61 -5.77
N LEU A 43 12.37 10.36 -6.63
CA LEU A 43 12.44 9.31 -7.65
C LEU A 43 13.58 9.55 -8.64
N GLU A 44 13.68 10.75 -9.19
CA GLU A 44 14.72 11.10 -10.18
C GLU A 44 16.13 10.89 -9.61
N ARG A 45 16.37 11.35 -8.38
CA ARG A 45 17.66 11.16 -7.69
C ARG A 45 17.98 9.69 -7.49
N LEU A 46 16.99 8.88 -7.11
CA LEU A 46 17.16 7.43 -6.93
C LEU A 46 17.49 6.74 -8.26
N ILE A 47 16.78 7.07 -9.34
CA ILE A 47 17.06 6.54 -10.67
C ILE A 47 18.49 6.88 -11.11
N LYS A 48 18.91 8.13 -10.98
CA LYS A 48 20.28 8.58 -11.29
C LYS A 48 21.31 7.83 -10.46
N TYR A 49 21.03 7.64 -9.16
CA TYR A 49 21.92 6.89 -8.28
C TYR A 49 22.04 5.43 -8.70
N VAL A 50 20.95 4.72 -8.98
CA VAL A 50 20.97 3.33 -9.42
C VAL A 50 21.72 3.19 -10.75
N LYS A 51 21.38 4.03 -11.75
CA LYS A 51 22.02 4.01 -13.08
C LYS A 51 23.52 4.29 -13.06
N LYS A 52 24.02 4.98 -12.03
CA LYS A 52 25.46 5.21 -11.84
C LYS A 52 26.25 3.90 -11.60
N TYR A 53 25.62 2.88 -11.04
CA TYR A 53 26.32 1.66 -10.60
C TYR A 53 25.90 0.40 -11.35
N THR A 54 24.78 0.42 -12.08
CA THR A 54 24.30 -0.73 -12.85
C THR A 54 23.55 -0.32 -14.10
N LYS A 55 23.60 -1.18 -15.13
CA LYS A 55 22.82 -1.03 -16.37
C LYS A 55 21.53 -1.85 -16.36
N ILE A 56 21.19 -2.51 -15.26
CA ILE A 56 19.97 -3.31 -15.15
C ILE A 56 18.76 -2.38 -15.34
N PRO A 57 17.74 -2.78 -16.13
CA PRO A 57 16.51 -2.02 -16.29
C PRO A 57 15.84 -1.75 -14.95
N ILE A 58 15.21 -0.57 -14.82
CA ILE A 58 14.47 -0.16 -13.63
C ILE A 58 12.98 -0.20 -13.96
N CYS A 59 12.21 -0.91 -13.15
CA CYS A 59 10.76 -0.85 -13.12
C CYS A 59 10.31 0.08 -12.01
N ILE A 60 9.46 1.03 -12.36
CA ILE A 60 8.73 1.86 -11.39
C ILE A 60 7.39 1.19 -11.15
N ASP A 61 7.18 0.70 -9.95
CA ASP A 61 5.91 0.14 -9.52
C ASP A 61 5.09 1.24 -8.86
N THR A 62 4.08 1.72 -9.58
CA THR A 62 3.19 2.78 -9.13
C THR A 62 2.36 2.32 -7.94
N GLU A 63 1.86 3.26 -7.12
CA GLU A 63 0.99 2.91 -5.99
C GLU A 63 -0.34 2.32 -6.49
N GLY A 64 -0.82 2.80 -7.62
CA GLY A 64 -1.97 2.25 -8.34
C GLY A 64 -3.28 2.35 -7.56
N ALA A 65 -4.27 1.57 -8.03
CA ALA A 65 -5.61 1.50 -7.46
C ALA A 65 -5.68 0.67 -6.17
N GLN A 66 -4.88 1.00 -5.16
CA GLN A 66 -4.86 0.30 -3.87
C GLN A 66 -5.49 1.16 -2.77
N ILE A 67 -6.39 0.54 -2.01
CA ILE A 67 -6.90 1.18 -0.78
C ILE A 67 -5.85 0.99 0.31
N ARG A 68 -5.50 2.08 1.02
CA ARG A 68 -4.54 2.07 2.12
C ARG A 68 -5.05 2.81 3.33
N THR A 69 -4.62 2.37 4.50
CA THR A 69 -4.87 3.07 5.76
C THR A 69 -4.02 4.33 5.89
N ARG A 70 -4.60 5.38 6.47
CA ARG A 70 -3.92 6.55 7.02
C ARG A 70 -4.25 6.63 8.50
N VAL A 71 -3.29 6.36 9.36
CA VAL A 71 -3.49 6.21 10.81
C VAL A 71 -2.44 7.02 11.54
N LYS A 72 -2.87 7.82 12.53
CA LYS A 72 -1.94 8.60 13.37
C LYS A 72 -1.22 7.71 14.39
N ILE A 73 -1.95 6.78 15.00
CA ILE A 73 -1.43 5.96 16.09
C ILE A 73 -1.75 4.49 15.81
N LYS A 74 -0.72 3.67 15.76
CA LYS A 74 -0.84 2.21 15.69
C LYS A 74 -1.62 1.68 16.88
N LYS A 75 -2.62 0.81 16.66
CA LYS A 75 -3.48 0.29 17.70
C LYS A 75 -3.90 -1.16 17.45
N ASN A 76 -3.88 -1.97 18.50
CA ASN A 76 -4.43 -3.32 18.47
C ASN A 76 -5.93 -3.29 18.83
N TYR A 77 -6.74 -3.96 18.04
CA TYR A 77 -8.18 -4.05 18.24
C TYR A 77 -8.63 -5.48 18.54
N LYS A 78 -9.42 -5.61 19.61
CA LYS A 78 -10.07 -6.86 19.99
C LYS A 78 -11.39 -7.02 19.20
N ILE A 79 -11.84 -8.27 19.05
CA ILE A 79 -13.13 -8.60 18.43
C ILE A 79 -14.28 -7.83 19.10
N ASN A 80 -15.32 -7.54 18.35
CA ASN A 80 -16.52 -6.81 18.76
C ASN A 80 -16.32 -5.33 19.15
N LYS A 81 -15.11 -4.78 19.07
CA LYS A 81 -14.90 -3.34 19.30
C LYS A 81 -15.35 -2.52 18.10
N ASN A 82 -15.84 -1.31 18.38
CA ASN A 82 -16.12 -0.33 17.34
C ASN A 82 -14.83 0.37 16.90
N ILE A 83 -14.73 0.64 15.61
CA ILE A 83 -13.68 1.43 14.98
C ILE A 83 -14.35 2.41 14.01
N TYR A 84 -13.78 3.59 13.85
CA TYR A 84 -14.34 4.62 13.00
C TYR A 84 -13.35 4.99 11.90
N ILE A 85 -13.82 4.96 10.66
CA ILE A 85 -13.11 5.52 9.51
C ILE A 85 -13.61 6.95 9.34
N ASP A 86 -12.73 7.92 9.44
CA ASP A 86 -13.08 9.33 9.34
C ASP A 86 -12.88 9.83 7.89
N LYS A 87 -13.73 10.75 7.43
CA LYS A 87 -13.61 11.35 6.09
C LYS A 87 -12.41 12.31 6.01
N ASN A 88 -12.25 13.15 7.04
CA ASN A 88 -11.25 14.21 7.09
C ASN A 88 -10.36 14.06 8.33
N ASN A 89 -9.15 13.61 8.12
CA ASN A 89 -7.94 13.78 8.91
C ASN A 89 -7.98 13.60 10.43
N ASN A 90 -8.79 12.66 10.91
CA ASN A 90 -8.82 12.30 12.32
C ASN A 90 -7.88 11.10 12.60
N ASN A 91 -8.25 10.18 13.47
CA ASN A 91 -7.34 9.12 13.92
C ASN A 91 -7.12 8.02 12.87
N PHE A 92 -8.12 7.73 12.07
CA PHE A 92 -8.07 6.72 11.02
C PHE A 92 -8.90 7.13 9.81
N ASN A 93 -8.25 7.25 8.67
CA ASN A 93 -8.91 7.37 7.38
C ASN A 93 -8.31 6.41 6.34
N ILE A 94 -8.89 6.38 5.16
CA ILE A 94 -8.46 5.53 4.04
C ILE A 94 -8.09 6.38 2.83
N TYR A 95 -7.15 5.88 2.06
CA TYR A 95 -6.70 6.47 0.81
C TYR A 95 -6.91 5.47 -0.34
N PRO A 96 -7.30 5.91 -1.53
CA PRO A 96 -7.67 7.29 -1.88
C PRO A 96 -8.98 7.72 -1.20
N PRO A 97 -9.17 9.04 -0.95
CA PRO A 97 -10.26 9.55 -0.10
C PRO A 97 -11.66 9.27 -0.65
N GLU A 98 -11.82 9.15 -1.97
CA GLU A 98 -13.10 8.81 -2.62
C GLU A 98 -13.64 7.44 -2.20
N VAL A 99 -12.78 6.55 -1.72
CA VAL A 99 -13.19 5.22 -1.22
C VAL A 99 -14.16 5.35 -0.06
N PHE A 100 -14.02 6.41 0.77
CA PHE A 100 -14.93 6.68 1.86
C PHE A 100 -16.39 6.71 1.39
N ASP A 101 -16.67 7.43 0.29
CA ASP A 101 -18.03 7.61 -0.23
C ASP A 101 -18.57 6.32 -0.93
N PHE A 102 -17.70 5.41 -1.33
CA PHE A 102 -18.08 4.14 -1.92
C PHE A 102 -18.41 3.03 -0.91
N LEU A 103 -17.95 3.17 0.33
CA LEU A 103 -18.23 2.16 1.36
C LEU A 103 -19.71 2.16 1.76
N LYS A 104 -20.27 0.97 1.91
CA LYS A 104 -21.69 0.75 2.25
C LYS A 104 -21.83 -0.11 3.49
N LYS A 105 -23.00 -0.08 4.11
CA LYS A 105 -23.35 -1.02 5.18
C LYS A 105 -23.09 -2.46 4.71
N ASP A 106 -22.59 -3.28 5.62
CA ASP A 106 -22.21 -4.69 5.45
C ASP A 106 -20.98 -4.94 4.57
N ASP A 107 -20.28 -3.88 4.11
CA ASP A 107 -18.97 -4.05 3.48
C ASP A 107 -17.96 -4.64 4.49
N GLN A 108 -17.24 -5.67 4.05
CA GLN A 108 -16.22 -6.35 4.83
C GLN A 108 -14.83 -5.94 4.35
N LEU A 109 -14.03 -5.39 5.26
CA LEU A 109 -12.69 -4.89 4.97
C LEU A 109 -11.65 -5.76 5.69
N HIS A 110 -10.68 -6.27 4.93
CA HIS A 110 -9.47 -6.87 5.46
C HIS A 110 -8.37 -5.81 5.47
N VAL A 111 -7.83 -5.50 6.65
CA VAL A 111 -6.88 -4.40 6.86
C VAL A 111 -5.50 -4.95 7.18
N GLY A 112 -4.55 -4.72 6.28
CA GLY A 112 -3.19 -5.22 6.40
C GLY A 112 -3.08 -6.74 6.27
N PHE A 113 -1.89 -7.27 6.57
CA PHE A 113 -1.62 -8.70 6.53
C PHE A 113 -1.78 -9.38 7.90
N GLU A 114 -2.03 -8.59 8.96
CA GLU A 114 -2.04 -9.05 10.36
C GLU A 114 -3.44 -9.44 10.86
N GLY A 115 -4.33 -9.76 9.94
CA GLY A 115 -5.61 -10.41 10.24
C GLY A 115 -6.75 -9.49 10.66
N LEU A 116 -6.57 -8.19 10.85
CA LEU A 116 -7.67 -7.28 11.23
C LEU A 116 -8.76 -7.28 10.17
N LYS A 117 -9.99 -7.69 10.58
CA LYS A 117 -11.18 -7.59 9.73
C LYS A 117 -12.23 -6.73 10.41
N ILE A 118 -12.85 -5.87 9.63
CA ILE A 118 -13.93 -4.99 10.09
C ILE A 118 -15.11 -5.06 9.13
N VAL A 119 -16.31 -4.86 9.66
CA VAL A 119 -17.54 -4.75 8.88
C VAL A 119 -18.14 -3.37 9.08
N VAL A 120 -18.59 -2.74 8.00
CA VAL A 120 -19.29 -1.46 8.04
C VAL A 120 -20.68 -1.65 8.65
N VAL A 121 -20.93 -0.97 9.77
CA VAL A 121 -22.23 -1.01 10.47
C VAL A 121 -23.12 0.14 10.05
N LYS A 122 -22.55 1.35 9.95
CA LYS A 122 -23.29 2.55 9.60
C LYS A 122 -22.39 3.60 8.96
N HIS A 123 -22.87 4.20 7.89
CA HIS A 123 -22.22 5.29 7.18
C HIS A 123 -22.88 6.60 7.61
N TYR A 124 -22.08 7.56 8.07
CA TYR A 124 -22.47 8.94 8.35
C TYR A 124 -21.73 9.88 7.39
N SER A 125 -22.15 11.13 7.28
CA SER A 125 -21.53 12.11 6.39
C SER A 125 -20.02 12.33 6.63
N SER A 126 -19.58 12.30 7.88
CA SER A 126 -18.18 12.58 8.28
C SER A 126 -17.40 11.37 8.77
N ARG A 127 -18.06 10.24 9.05
CA ARG A 127 -17.41 9.01 9.53
C ARG A 127 -18.21 7.77 9.20
N ILE A 128 -17.53 6.64 9.16
CA ILE A 128 -18.14 5.32 9.02
C ILE A 128 -17.88 4.54 10.30
N LYS A 129 -18.95 4.05 10.92
CA LYS A 129 -18.85 3.13 12.07
C LYS A 129 -18.66 1.72 11.55
N CYS A 130 -17.58 1.08 11.97
CA CYS A 130 -17.29 -0.32 11.70
C CYS A 130 -17.22 -1.11 13.00
N LYS A 131 -17.45 -2.42 12.92
CA LYS A 131 -17.27 -3.39 14.00
C LYS A 131 -16.15 -4.34 13.65
N VAL A 132 -15.26 -4.62 14.59
CA VAL A 132 -14.18 -5.59 14.42
C VAL A 132 -14.75 -7.00 14.46
N THR A 133 -14.56 -7.76 13.38
CA THR A 133 -14.99 -9.16 13.23
C THR A 133 -13.85 -10.15 13.40
N ASN A 134 -12.60 -9.72 13.17
CA ASN A 134 -11.40 -10.48 13.51
C ASN A 134 -10.37 -9.53 14.14
N PRO A 135 -9.76 -9.90 15.28
CA PRO A 135 -8.81 -9.03 15.97
C PRO A 135 -7.54 -8.82 15.16
N GLY A 136 -6.84 -7.72 15.40
CA GLY A 136 -5.60 -7.43 14.71
C GLY A 136 -5.14 -5.99 14.91
N ILE A 137 -4.05 -5.65 14.24
CA ILE A 137 -3.39 -4.36 14.36
C ILE A 137 -3.82 -3.43 13.22
N LEU A 138 -4.30 -2.25 13.59
CA LEU A 138 -4.45 -1.11 12.69
C LEU A 138 -3.17 -0.29 12.72
N ASP A 139 -2.53 -0.15 11.56
CA ASP A 139 -1.28 0.59 11.39
C ASP A 139 -1.35 1.46 10.13
N ASN A 140 -0.42 2.41 10.00
CA ASN A 140 -0.37 3.32 8.87
C ASN A 140 0.11 2.63 7.59
N ASN A 141 -0.37 3.11 6.44
CA ASN A 141 0.04 2.66 5.10
C ASN A 141 -0.15 1.15 4.84
N LYS A 142 -1.13 0.52 5.47
CA LYS A 142 -1.49 -0.89 5.23
C LYS A 142 -2.51 -1.00 4.11
N GLY A 143 -2.37 -2.03 3.27
CA GLY A 143 -3.36 -2.35 2.24
C GLY A 143 -4.71 -2.68 2.86
N VAL A 144 -5.80 -2.24 2.22
CA VAL A 144 -7.17 -2.57 2.63
C VAL A 144 -7.85 -3.26 1.46
N HIS A 145 -8.42 -4.43 1.72
CA HIS A 145 -9.15 -5.20 0.72
C HIS A 145 -10.62 -5.29 1.10
N LEU A 146 -11.48 -4.87 0.18
CA LEU A 146 -12.91 -5.12 0.27
C LEU A 146 -13.17 -6.57 -0.17
N ILE A 147 -13.79 -7.39 0.70
CA ILE A 147 -13.86 -8.84 0.51
C ILE A 147 -15.11 -9.24 -0.28
N ASN A 148 -16.23 -8.63 0.05
CA ASN A 148 -17.55 -9.07 -0.43
C ASN A 148 -18.01 -8.39 -1.73
N ARG A 149 -17.31 -7.39 -2.23
CA ARG A 149 -17.56 -6.78 -3.54
C ARG A 149 -16.34 -6.03 -4.07
N LYS A 150 -16.39 -5.61 -5.33
CA LYS A 150 -15.34 -4.78 -5.96
C LYS A 150 -15.72 -3.30 -5.92
N ILE A 151 -14.73 -2.44 -5.78
CA ILE A 151 -14.80 -1.00 -6.01
C ILE A 151 -13.91 -0.70 -7.21
N ASN A 152 -14.45 0.02 -8.20
CA ASN A 152 -13.66 0.50 -9.32
C ASN A 152 -12.91 1.76 -8.89
N LEU A 153 -11.59 1.66 -8.81
CA LEU A 153 -10.70 2.79 -8.54
C LEU A 153 -9.95 3.17 -9.82
N ASN A 154 -9.55 4.43 -9.92
CA ASN A 154 -8.68 4.87 -10.99
C ASN A 154 -7.35 4.12 -10.93
N TYR A 155 -6.86 3.63 -12.07
CA TYR A 155 -5.61 2.86 -12.17
C TYR A 155 -4.39 3.65 -11.71
N LEU A 156 -4.38 4.97 -11.92
CA LEU A 156 -3.31 5.87 -11.50
C LEU A 156 -3.87 6.90 -10.51
N THR A 157 -3.18 7.07 -9.41
CA THR A 157 -3.46 8.11 -8.43
C THR A 157 -2.84 9.45 -8.87
N LYS A 158 -3.16 10.55 -8.15
CA LYS A 158 -2.47 11.84 -8.38
C LYS A 158 -0.96 11.75 -8.13
N LYS A 159 -0.52 10.81 -7.31
CA LYS A 159 0.90 10.56 -7.02
C LYS A 159 1.60 9.83 -8.16
N ASP A 160 0.88 9.05 -8.93
CA ASP A 160 1.43 8.25 -10.03
C ASP A 160 1.54 9.05 -11.34
N LYS A 161 0.89 10.22 -11.41
CA LYS A 161 0.93 11.18 -12.52
C LYS A 161 1.97 12.28 -12.28
#